data_7ffd2ab85df79b977c9eaafe6da5c506
#
_entry.id   7ffd2ab85df79b977c9eaafe6da5c506
#
_cell.length_a   1.000
_cell.length_b   1.000
_cell.length_c   1.000
_cell.angle_alpha   90.00
_cell.angle_beta   90.00
_cell.angle_gamma   90.00
#
_symmetry.space_group_name_H-M   'P 1'
#
loop_
_entity.id
_entity.type
_entity.pdbx_description
1 polymer ?
#
loop_
_entity_poly.entity_id
_entity_poly.type
_entity_poly.pdbx_seq_one_letter_code
_entity_poly.pdbx_strand_id
1 'polypeptide(L)'
;QETLDEWLALQRSWIYLETIFSSADIVRQLPAAAKQFQAVDKSWRHLMKVTAEEPAAVKSGTIHGRKELFQSHNHTLDKVAKSLEEYLETKRARFPRFYFLSNEDLLDILSKSKDPLAVLPHLPKCYEALNKFEFANGIDIIAIKDGNKQPERIELKKQCKARGNVEDWLANAENVVKNVLHGLLKTGLLDYPNHLRHEWLKLHPGQVVATVAQMTWAAQTEESIVKEQTTPGAMNNWLEEYKEYLVQLVTLINSPLKSLERKVIIALVTTDVHAKDIIDILNKDKIHGEKSLINFCTT
;
A
#
# COMPACT_ATOMS: atom_id res chain seq x y z
N GLN A 1 45.09 9.39 11.49
CA GLN A 1 43.71 9.03 11.88
C GLN A 1 42.72 9.64 10.90
N GLU A 2 42.71 10.96 10.69
CA GLU A 2 41.73 11.67 9.82
C GLU A 2 41.66 11.08 8.38
N THR A 3 42.81 10.69 7.80
CA THR A 3 42.81 10.06 6.46
C THR A 3 42.09 8.72 6.43
N LEU A 4 42.18 7.95 7.52
CA LEU A 4 41.46 6.67 7.64
C LEU A 4 39.97 6.88 7.84
N ASP A 5 39.56 7.91 8.57
CA ASP A 5 38.16 8.25 8.75
C ASP A 5 37.51 8.64 7.41
N GLU A 6 38.20 9.49 6.62
CA GLU A 6 37.73 9.83 5.28
C GLU A 6 37.72 8.63 4.31
N TRP A 7 38.70 7.71 4.44
CA TRP A 7 38.72 6.47 3.65
C TRP A 7 37.55 5.58 3.94
N LEU A 8 37.23 5.36 5.22
CA LEU A 8 36.08 4.53 5.64
C LEU A 8 34.78 5.14 5.18
N ALA A 9 34.62 6.46 5.28
CA ALA A 9 33.44 7.17 4.76
C ALA A 9 33.29 6.95 3.25
N LEU A 10 34.38 7.16 2.48
CA LEU A 10 34.40 6.94 1.05
C LEU A 10 34.04 5.51 0.67
N GLN A 11 34.60 4.52 1.36
CA GLN A 11 34.31 3.12 1.09
C GLN A 11 32.85 2.77 1.30
N ARG A 12 32.23 3.25 2.38
CA ARG A 12 30.81 3.00 2.66
C ARG A 12 29.92 3.61 1.58
N SER A 13 30.15 4.87 1.24
CA SER A 13 29.40 5.57 0.20
C SER A 13 29.59 4.93 -1.17
N TRP A 14 30.81 4.51 -1.49
CA TRP A 14 31.13 3.85 -2.75
C TRP A 14 30.43 2.49 -2.88
N ILE A 15 30.48 1.63 -1.84
CA ILE A 15 29.80 0.31 -1.84
C ILE A 15 28.30 0.47 -2.08
N TYR A 16 27.69 1.43 -1.39
CA TYR A 16 26.26 1.71 -1.53
C TYR A 16 25.91 2.13 -2.96
N LEU A 17 26.63 3.11 -3.51
CA LEU A 17 26.35 3.66 -4.83
C LEU A 17 26.76 2.72 -5.97
N GLU A 18 27.80 1.90 -5.78
CA GLU A 18 28.24 0.91 -6.78
C GLU A 18 27.14 -0.08 -7.09
N THR A 19 26.46 -0.60 -6.08
CA THR A 19 25.33 -1.51 -6.25
C THR A 19 24.20 -0.87 -7.08
N ILE A 20 23.94 0.42 -6.90
CA ILE A 20 22.86 1.15 -7.57
C ILE A 20 23.26 1.48 -9.04
N PHE A 21 24.46 2.06 -9.24
CA PHE A 21 24.93 2.45 -10.58
C PHE A 21 25.46 1.29 -11.43
N SER A 22 25.43 0.04 -10.90
CA SER A 22 25.58 -1.17 -11.72
C SER A 22 24.35 -1.43 -12.61
N SER A 23 23.18 -0.88 -12.25
CA SER A 23 21.95 -0.99 -13.05
C SER A 23 21.98 -0.05 -14.26
N ALA A 24 21.85 -0.63 -15.47
CA ALA A 24 21.81 0.13 -16.72
C ALA A 24 20.58 1.07 -16.80
N ASP A 25 19.47 0.73 -16.11
CA ASP A 25 18.25 1.54 -16.10
C ASP A 25 18.47 2.80 -15.24
N ILE A 26 19.12 2.71 -14.08
CA ILE A 26 19.48 3.86 -13.25
C ILE A 26 20.51 4.76 -13.94
N VAL A 27 21.54 4.19 -14.55
CA VAL A 27 22.56 4.94 -15.32
C VAL A 27 21.89 5.77 -16.43
N ARG A 28 20.90 5.21 -17.09
CA ARG A 28 20.16 5.89 -18.16
C ARG A 28 19.27 7.03 -17.64
N GLN A 29 18.70 6.88 -16.45
CA GLN A 29 17.84 7.87 -15.82
C GLN A 29 18.63 9.04 -15.20
N LEU A 30 19.86 8.77 -14.70
CA LEU A 30 20.72 9.71 -14.02
C LEU A 30 22.11 9.81 -14.68
N PRO A 31 22.22 10.20 -15.96
CA PRO A 31 23.49 10.13 -16.70
C PRO A 31 24.57 11.04 -16.13
N ALA A 32 24.23 12.22 -15.59
CA ALA A 32 25.18 13.14 -14.99
C ALA A 32 25.78 12.58 -13.68
N ALA A 33 24.93 12.05 -12.78
CA ALA A 33 25.36 11.42 -11.55
C ALA A 33 26.17 10.14 -11.83
N ALA A 34 25.76 9.33 -12.81
CA ALA A 34 26.48 8.14 -13.24
C ALA A 34 27.89 8.47 -13.73
N LYS A 35 28.05 9.55 -14.51
CA LYS A 35 29.38 10.01 -14.97
C LYS A 35 30.27 10.44 -13.80
N GLN A 36 29.71 11.15 -12.81
CA GLN A 36 30.46 11.56 -11.61
C GLN A 36 30.85 10.33 -10.77
N PHE A 37 29.93 9.39 -10.57
CA PHE A 37 30.20 8.12 -9.88
C PHE A 37 31.32 7.33 -10.58
N GLN A 38 31.25 7.15 -11.89
CA GLN A 38 32.25 6.43 -12.68
C GLN A 38 33.66 7.04 -12.57
N ALA A 39 33.77 8.36 -12.48
CA ALA A 39 35.08 9.01 -12.26
C ALA A 39 35.69 8.66 -10.90
N VAL A 40 34.85 8.66 -9.84
CA VAL A 40 35.28 8.24 -8.50
C VAL A 40 35.56 6.73 -8.47
N ASP A 41 34.72 5.90 -9.07
CA ASP A 41 34.89 4.43 -9.14
C ASP A 41 36.23 4.04 -9.77
N LYS A 42 36.56 4.66 -10.90
CA LYS A 42 37.85 4.42 -11.56
C LYS A 42 39.04 4.79 -10.66
N SER A 43 38.99 5.93 -9.99
CA SER A 43 40.00 6.36 -9.04
C SER A 43 40.09 5.43 -7.83
N TRP A 44 38.96 5.05 -7.26
CA TRP A 44 38.85 4.13 -6.13
C TRP A 44 39.45 2.76 -6.45
N ARG A 45 39.09 2.15 -7.57
CA ARG A 45 39.61 0.83 -7.97
C ARG A 45 41.12 0.88 -8.18
N HIS A 46 41.65 1.97 -8.74
CA HIS A 46 43.08 2.16 -8.88
C HIS A 46 43.77 2.28 -7.51
N LEU A 47 43.23 3.08 -6.60
CA LEU A 47 43.75 3.22 -5.24
C LEU A 47 43.76 1.90 -4.47
N MET A 48 42.68 1.11 -4.59
CA MET A 48 42.62 -0.19 -3.93
C MET A 48 43.63 -1.18 -4.49
N LYS A 49 43.85 -1.16 -5.80
CA LYS A 49 44.91 -1.99 -6.43
C LYS A 49 46.28 -1.64 -5.90
N VAL A 50 46.65 -0.37 -5.88
CA VAL A 50 47.94 0.10 -5.35
C VAL A 50 48.08 -0.23 -3.86
N THR A 51 47.02 -0.09 -3.08
CA THR A 51 47.04 -0.42 -1.65
C THR A 51 47.19 -1.92 -1.43
N ALA A 52 46.64 -2.77 -2.29
CA ALA A 52 46.79 -4.23 -2.20
C ALA A 52 48.25 -4.69 -2.46
N GLU A 53 48.98 -3.95 -3.31
CA GLU A 53 50.42 -4.21 -3.57
C GLU A 53 51.30 -3.84 -2.37
N GLU A 54 50.94 -2.79 -1.60
CA GLU A 54 51.62 -2.38 -0.37
C GLU A 54 50.60 -2.09 0.78
N PRO A 55 50.16 -3.12 1.54
CA PRO A 55 49.04 -3.01 2.47
C PRO A 55 49.41 -2.38 3.82
N ALA A 56 50.54 -1.73 3.95
CA ALA A 56 50.95 -1.07 5.20
C ALA A 56 50.09 0.16 5.48
N ALA A 57 49.17 0.10 6.46
CA ALA A 57 48.20 1.14 6.79
C ALA A 57 48.83 2.52 7.05
N VAL A 58 49.97 2.57 7.76
CA VAL A 58 50.67 3.82 8.05
C VAL A 58 51.22 4.44 6.74
N LYS A 59 51.89 3.65 5.92
CA LYS A 59 52.43 4.14 4.63
C LYS A 59 51.28 4.62 3.73
N SER A 60 50.24 3.82 3.59
CA SER A 60 49.08 4.16 2.77
C SER A 60 48.31 5.39 3.29
N GLY A 61 48.19 5.56 4.61
CA GLY A 61 47.48 6.68 5.22
C GLY A 61 48.27 8.00 5.25
N THR A 62 49.62 7.97 5.08
CA THR A 62 50.49 9.16 5.15
C THR A 62 50.96 9.66 3.77
N ILE A 63 50.46 9.08 2.68
CA ILE A 63 50.77 9.56 1.31
C ILE A 63 50.26 11.00 1.16
N HIS A 64 51.10 11.89 0.74
CA HIS A 64 50.78 13.31 0.55
C HIS A 64 49.62 13.46 -0.47
N GLY A 65 48.62 14.32 -0.15
CA GLY A 65 47.47 14.57 -1.00
C GLY A 65 46.38 13.50 -0.94
N ARG A 66 46.58 12.38 -0.21
CA ARG A 66 45.57 11.28 -0.14
C ARG A 66 44.33 11.66 0.66
N LYS A 67 44.51 12.43 1.74
CA LYS A 67 43.35 12.94 2.54
C LYS A 67 42.47 13.86 1.69
N GLU A 68 43.08 14.82 1.03
CA GLU A 68 42.40 15.80 0.16
C GLU A 68 41.66 15.09 -1.00
N LEU A 69 42.27 14.04 -1.56
CA LEU A 69 41.68 13.23 -2.60
C LEU A 69 40.40 12.51 -2.06
N PHE A 70 40.49 11.89 -0.88
CA PHE A 70 39.33 11.23 -0.27
C PHE A 70 38.23 12.22 0.06
N GLN A 71 38.53 13.39 0.60
CA GLN A 71 37.56 14.46 0.85
C GLN A 71 36.89 14.92 -0.44
N SER A 72 37.63 15.11 -1.51
CA SER A 72 37.08 15.46 -2.82
C SER A 72 36.14 14.37 -3.36
N HIS A 73 36.50 13.09 -3.18
CA HIS A 73 35.66 11.97 -3.60
C HIS A 73 34.41 11.85 -2.73
N ASN A 74 34.53 12.00 -1.41
CA ASN A 74 33.41 12.02 -0.51
C ASN A 74 32.39 13.11 -0.91
N HIS A 75 32.87 14.34 -1.13
CA HIS A 75 32.01 15.44 -1.58
C HIS A 75 31.33 15.14 -2.94
N THR A 76 32.01 14.44 -3.85
CA THR A 76 31.44 14.05 -5.14
C THR A 76 30.37 12.98 -4.95
N LEU A 77 30.62 11.96 -4.10
CA LEU A 77 29.64 10.92 -3.81
C LEU A 77 28.42 11.48 -3.06
N ASP A 78 28.59 12.46 -2.18
CA ASP A 78 27.47 13.15 -1.51
C ASP A 78 26.56 13.85 -2.54
N LYS A 79 27.13 14.51 -3.55
CA LYS A 79 26.36 15.09 -4.66
C LYS A 79 25.61 14.03 -5.47
N VAL A 80 26.26 12.90 -5.73
CA VAL A 80 25.65 11.77 -6.44
C VAL A 80 24.50 11.18 -5.61
N ALA A 81 24.70 10.98 -4.31
CA ALA A 81 23.66 10.49 -3.40
C ALA A 81 22.47 11.45 -3.34
N LYS A 82 22.72 12.76 -3.24
CA LYS A 82 21.66 13.77 -3.25
C LYS A 82 20.85 13.77 -4.55
N SER A 83 21.54 13.66 -5.70
CA SER A 83 20.84 13.56 -6.99
C SER A 83 19.98 12.29 -7.11
N LEU A 84 20.42 11.19 -6.48
CA LEU A 84 19.64 9.96 -6.39
C LEU A 84 18.40 10.15 -5.51
N GLU A 85 18.55 10.77 -4.34
CA GLU A 85 17.43 11.09 -3.45
C GLU A 85 16.39 11.98 -4.13
N GLU A 86 16.83 13.04 -4.80
CA GLU A 86 15.94 13.92 -5.58
C GLU A 86 15.19 13.15 -6.66
N TYR A 87 15.86 12.22 -7.36
CA TYR A 87 15.22 11.36 -8.34
C TYR A 87 14.16 10.44 -7.70
N LEU A 88 14.47 9.78 -6.59
CA LEU A 88 13.50 8.93 -5.88
C LEU A 88 12.31 9.74 -5.40
N GLU A 89 12.52 10.97 -4.95
CA GLU A 89 11.44 11.86 -4.51
C GLU A 89 10.51 12.24 -5.67
N THR A 90 11.01 12.45 -6.87
CA THR A 90 10.15 12.65 -8.05
C THR A 90 9.27 11.44 -8.34
N LYS A 91 9.76 10.21 -8.10
CA LYS A 91 9.00 8.98 -8.26
C LYS A 91 7.91 8.84 -7.18
N ARG A 92 8.24 9.18 -5.92
CA ARG A 92 7.28 9.20 -4.80
C ARG A 92 6.18 10.23 -5.03
N ALA A 93 6.52 11.43 -5.46
CA ALA A 93 5.55 12.46 -5.80
C ALA A 93 4.57 12.01 -6.91
N ARG A 94 5.07 11.25 -7.90
CA ARG A 94 4.25 10.72 -9.00
C ARG A 94 3.33 9.59 -8.57
N PHE A 95 3.79 8.70 -7.67
CA PHE A 95 3.00 7.64 -7.08
C PHE A 95 3.19 7.61 -5.56
N PRO A 96 2.32 8.31 -4.79
CA PRO A 96 2.52 8.53 -3.35
C PRO A 96 2.64 7.28 -2.49
N ARG A 97 2.14 6.12 -2.93
CA ARG A 97 2.32 4.86 -2.20
C ARG A 97 3.78 4.41 -2.12
N PHE A 98 4.66 4.95 -2.94
CA PHE A 98 6.10 4.72 -2.83
C PHE A 98 6.73 5.31 -1.56
N TYR A 99 6.03 6.20 -0.84
CA TYR A 99 6.46 6.64 0.50
C TYR A 99 6.45 5.52 1.54
N PHE A 100 5.71 4.44 1.32
CA PHE A 100 5.73 3.24 2.17
C PHE A 100 6.92 2.31 1.88
N LEU A 101 7.70 2.58 0.83
CA LEU A 101 8.87 1.80 0.44
C LEU A 101 10.15 2.45 0.94
N SER A 102 11.12 1.62 1.37
CA SER A 102 12.50 2.08 1.59
C SER A 102 13.14 2.52 0.26
N ASN A 103 14.25 3.25 0.35
CA ASN A 103 15.02 3.61 -0.85
C ASN A 103 15.48 2.37 -1.61
N GLU A 104 15.89 1.32 -0.88
CA GLU A 104 16.36 0.05 -1.46
C GLU A 104 15.24 -0.68 -2.21
N ASP A 105 14.04 -0.78 -1.62
CA ASP A 105 12.88 -1.38 -2.28
C ASP A 105 12.49 -0.63 -3.56
N LEU A 106 12.48 0.70 -3.47
CA LEU A 106 12.13 1.54 -4.62
C LEU A 106 13.18 1.42 -5.73
N LEU A 107 14.46 1.39 -5.37
CA LEU A 107 15.54 1.16 -6.32
C LEU A 107 15.49 -0.24 -6.96
N ASP A 108 15.14 -1.27 -6.19
CA ASP A 108 14.95 -2.63 -6.73
C ASP A 108 13.86 -2.64 -7.82
N ILE A 109 12.72 -2.01 -7.56
CA ILE A 109 11.63 -1.85 -8.54
C ILE A 109 12.11 -1.08 -9.78
N LEU A 110 12.79 0.06 -9.59
CA LEU A 110 13.20 0.94 -10.68
C LEU A 110 14.33 0.34 -11.53
N SER A 111 15.19 -0.46 -10.91
CA SER A 111 16.28 -1.17 -11.60
C SER A 111 15.79 -2.30 -12.52
N LYS A 112 14.59 -2.82 -12.25
CA LYS A 112 13.93 -3.90 -13.00
C LYS A 112 12.67 -3.40 -13.73
N SER A 113 12.64 -2.14 -14.12
CA SER A 113 11.45 -1.46 -14.66
C SER A 113 10.81 -2.13 -15.89
N LYS A 114 11.54 -3.01 -16.58
CA LYS A 114 11.07 -3.77 -17.74
C LYS A 114 10.33 -5.06 -17.35
N ASP A 115 10.46 -5.50 -16.11
CA ASP A 115 9.79 -6.71 -15.60
C ASP A 115 8.68 -6.33 -14.62
N PRO A 116 7.41 -6.35 -15.05
CA PRO A 116 6.28 -6.06 -14.14
C PRO A 116 6.19 -7.01 -12.95
N LEU A 117 6.74 -8.23 -13.05
CA LEU A 117 6.71 -9.19 -11.95
C LEU A 117 7.63 -8.80 -10.80
N ALA A 118 8.67 -8.00 -11.07
CA ALA A 118 9.58 -7.48 -10.04
C ALA A 118 8.88 -6.57 -9.01
N VAL A 119 7.71 -6.00 -9.35
CA VAL A 119 6.92 -5.15 -8.44
C VAL A 119 6.11 -5.98 -7.44
N LEU A 120 5.75 -7.23 -7.77
CA LEU A 120 4.86 -8.07 -6.96
C LEU A 120 5.31 -8.25 -5.50
N PRO A 121 6.60 -8.48 -5.18
CA PRO A 121 7.05 -8.62 -3.79
C PRO A 121 6.86 -7.36 -2.94
N HIS A 122 6.77 -6.19 -3.57
CA HIS A 122 6.66 -4.89 -2.91
C HIS A 122 5.22 -4.40 -2.77
N LEU A 123 4.25 -5.00 -3.49
CA LEU A 123 2.82 -4.64 -3.40
C LEU A 123 2.27 -4.70 -1.97
N PRO A 124 2.57 -5.75 -1.15
CA PRO A 124 2.08 -5.81 0.22
C PRO A 124 2.58 -4.68 1.14
N LYS A 125 3.66 -4.00 0.77
CA LYS A 125 4.16 -2.82 1.48
C LYS A 125 3.38 -1.55 1.08
N CYS A 126 2.89 -1.50 -0.16
CA CYS A 126 2.12 -0.37 -0.69
C CYS A 126 0.62 -0.46 -0.40
N TYR A 127 0.11 -1.69 -0.19
CA TYR A 127 -1.31 -1.97 -0.01
C TYR A 127 -1.50 -2.99 1.11
N GLU A 128 -2.45 -2.77 1.98
CA GLU A 128 -2.76 -3.68 3.07
C GLU A 128 -3.34 -5.01 2.59
N ALA A 129 -4.29 -4.97 1.68
CA ALA A 129 -5.04 -6.15 1.21
C ALA A 129 -4.69 -6.60 -0.21
N LEU A 130 -4.12 -5.74 -1.06
CA LEU A 130 -3.75 -6.09 -2.42
C LEU A 130 -2.33 -6.65 -2.44
N ASN A 131 -2.19 -7.97 -2.63
CA ASN A 131 -0.90 -8.64 -2.59
C ASN A 131 -0.37 -9.05 -3.96
N LYS A 132 -1.25 -9.27 -4.94
CA LYS A 132 -0.84 -9.72 -6.27
C LYS A 132 -1.71 -9.14 -7.36
N PHE A 133 -1.07 -8.77 -8.47
CA PHE A 133 -1.70 -8.66 -9.76
C PHE A 133 -1.64 -10.01 -10.50
N GLU A 134 -2.72 -10.38 -11.16
CA GLU A 134 -2.74 -11.49 -12.11
C GLU A 134 -2.54 -10.94 -13.52
N PHE A 135 -1.51 -11.44 -14.20
CA PHE A 135 -1.14 -11.00 -15.54
C PHE A 135 -1.58 -11.99 -16.59
N ALA A 136 -2.11 -11.47 -17.70
CA ALA A 136 -2.21 -12.18 -18.97
C ALA A 136 -1.10 -11.67 -19.91
N ASN A 137 -0.52 -12.56 -20.71
CA ASN A 137 0.55 -12.23 -21.67
C ASN A 137 1.75 -11.47 -21.06
N GLY A 138 1.98 -11.61 -19.77
CA GLY A 138 3.12 -11.01 -19.04
C GLY A 138 2.99 -9.52 -18.71
N ILE A 139 2.07 -8.78 -19.32
CA ILE A 139 1.93 -7.33 -19.14
C ILE A 139 0.50 -6.85 -18.89
N ASP A 140 -0.51 -7.63 -19.25
CA ASP A 140 -1.91 -7.25 -19.10
C ASP A 140 -2.41 -7.66 -17.71
N ILE A 141 -2.73 -6.70 -16.86
CA ILE A 141 -3.31 -6.96 -15.54
C ILE A 141 -4.79 -7.25 -15.72
N ILE A 142 -5.22 -8.48 -15.38
CA ILE A 142 -6.59 -8.97 -15.59
C ILE A 142 -7.38 -9.12 -14.28
N ALA A 143 -6.69 -9.29 -13.15
CA ALA A 143 -7.33 -9.39 -11.84
C ALA A 143 -6.38 -8.96 -10.73
N ILE A 144 -6.96 -8.68 -9.57
CA ILE A 144 -6.25 -8.47 -8.31
C ILE A 144 -6.55 -9.61 -7.35
N LYS A 145 -5.59 -9.91 -6.47
CA LYS A 145 -5.71 -10.95 -5.43
C LYS A 145 -5.19 -10.44 -4.09
N ASP A 146 -5.85 -10.87 -3.02
CA ASP A 146 -5.36 -10.69 -1.66
C ASP A 146 -4.25 -11.68 -1.28
N GLY A 147 -3.71 -11.56 -0.04
CA GLY A 147 -2.62 -12.41 0.46
C GLY A 147 -3.06 -13.73 1.11
N ASN A 148 -4.33 -14.08 1.06
CA ASN A 148 -4.84 -15.28 1.70
C ASN A 148 -4.40 -16.56 0.97
N LYS A 149 -4.39 -17.71 1.69
CA LYS A 149 -4.14 -19.03 1.08
C LYS A 149 -5.17 -19.38 -0.01
N GLN A 150 -6.42 -18.98 0.20
CA GLN A 150 -7.48 -19.01 -0.80
C GLN A 150 -7.81 -17.54 -1.10
N PRO A 151 -7.14 -16.91 -2.08
CA PRO A 151 -7.25 -15.49 -2.29
C PRO A 151 -8.60 -15.10 -2.85
N GLU A 152 -9.13 -13.99 -2.37
CA GLU A 152 -10.21 -13.30 -3.05
C GLU A 152 -9.69 -12.75 -4.37
N ARG A 153 -10.36 -13.08 -5.47
CA ARG A 153 -9.99 -12.67 -6.82
C ARG A 153 -11.04 -11.71 -7.38
N ILE A 154 -10.61 -10.50 -7.70
CA ILE A 154 -11.47 -9.49 -8.32
C ILE A 154 -10.99 -9.24 -9.75
N GLU A 155 -11.84 -9.50 -10.72
CA GLU A 155 -11.53 -9.28 -12.13
C GLU A 155 -11.57 -7.79 -12.49
N LEU A 156 -10.62 -7.35 -13.30
CA LEU A 156 -10.58 -6.00 -13.84
C LEU A 156 -11.33 -5.97 -15.19
N LYS A 157 -12.51 -5.37 -15.20
CA LYS A 157 -13.33 -5.25 -16.42
C LYS A 157 -12.64 -4.46 -17.55
N LYS A 158 -11.70 -3.59 -17.21
CA LYS A 158 -10.90 -2.82 -18.15
C LYS A 158 -9.44 -3.26 -18.05
N GLN A 159 -8.87 -3.66 -19.17
CA GLN A 159 -7.46 -4.06 -19.23
C GLN A 159 -6.56 -2.90 -18.82
N CYS A 160 -5.61 -3.18 -17.94
CA CYS A 160 -4.53 -2.28 -17.54
C CYS A 160 -3.20 -2.90 -17.97
N LYS A 161 -2.37 -2.16 -18.70
CA LYS A 161 -1.08 -2.65 -19.16
C LYS A 161 0.04 -2.17 -18.25
N ALA A 162 0.81 -3.09 -17.72
CA ALA A 162 2.02 -2.81 -16.95
C ALA A 162 3.19 -2.53 -17.93
N ARG A 163 3.18 -1.35 -18.56
CA ARG A 163 4.16 -0.94 -19.57
C ARG A 163 4.57 0.51 -19.37
N GLY A 164 5.84 0.80 -19.61
CA GLY A 164 6.40 2.14 -19.42
C GLY A 164 6.97 2.32 -18.03
N ASN A 165 6.92 3.54 -17.51
CA ASN A 165 7.40 3.82 -16.16
C ASN A 165 6.52 3.14 -15.10
N VAL A 166 7.15 2.58 -14.07
CA VAL A 166 6.45 1.81 -13.05
C VAL A 166 5.43 2.66 -12.29
N GLU A 167 5.80 3.89 -11.93
CA GLU A 167 4.92 4.84 -11.24
C GLU A 167 3.67 5.18 -12.05
N ASP A 168 3.77 5.26 -13.38
CA ASP A 168 2.66 5.62 -14.24
C ASP A 168 1.67 4.46 -14.42
N TRP A 169 2.15 3.24 -14.66
CA TRP A 169 1.25 2.11 -14.82
C TRP A 169 0.65 1.64 -13.49
N LEU A 170 1.37 1.79 -12.34
CA LEU A 170 0.80 1.53 -11.01
C LEU A 170 -0.31 2.53 -10.68
N ALA A 171 -0.13 3.81 -10.96
CA ALA A 171 -1.17 4.82 -10.79
C ALA A 171 -2.41 4.51 -11.65
N ASN A 172 -2.19 4.09 -12.91
CA ASN A 172 -3.29 3.67 -13.78
C ASN A 172 -3.98 2.40 -13.24
N ALA A 173 -3.23 1.40 -12.78
CA ALA A 173 -3.78 0.18 -12.18
C ALA A 173 -4.62 0.51 -10.95
N GLU A 174 -4.15 1.40 -10.06
CA GLU A 174 -4.90 1.86 -8.90
C GLU A 174 -6.23 2.51 -9.30
N ASN A 175 -6.24 3.37 -10.32
CA ASN A 175 -7.46 3.99 -10.81
C ASN A 175 -8.43 2.96 -11.41
N VAL A 176 -7.95 1.96 -12.14
CA VAL A 176 -8.78 0.88 -12.67
C VAL A 176 -9.40 0.07 -11.52
N VAL A 177 -8.60 -0.29 -10.50
CA VAL A 177 -9.08 -1.00 -9.30
C VAL A 177 -10.15 -0.19 -8.57
N LYS A 178 -9.92 1.11 -8.31
CA LYS A 178 -10.91 2.00 -7.69
C LYS A 178 -12.23 2.04 -8.46
N ASN A 179 -12.17 2.14 -9.79
CA ASN A 179 -13.37 2.17 -10.63
C ASN A 179 -14.12 0.82 -10.61
N VAL A 180 -13.41 -0.30 -10.61
CA VAL A 180 -14.01 -1.64 -10.50
C VAL A 180 -14.69 -1.81 -9.15
N LEU A 181 -14.01 -1.49 -8.05
CA LEU A 181 -14.59 -1.56 -6.70
C LEU A 181 -15.80 -0.63 -6.55
N HIS A 182 -15.74 0.59 -7.08
CA HIS A 182 -16.88 1.51 -7.10
C HIS A 182 -18.07 0.94 -7.89
N GLY A 183 -17.81 0.30 -9.03
CA GLY A 183 -18.86 -0.38 -9.80
C GLY A 183 -19.48 -1.56 -9.03
N LEU A 184 -18.65 -2.36 -8.35
CA LEU A 184 -19.09 -3.47 -7.52
C LEU A 184 -19.90 -2.99 -6.31
N LEU A 185 -19.50 -1.87 -5.67
CA LEU A 185 -20.25 -1.24 -4.58
C LEU A 185 -21.65 -0.81 -5.04
N LYS A 186 -21.75 -0.14 -6.18
CA LYS A 186 -23.05 0.24 -6.77
C LYS A 186 -23.93 -0.98 -7.02
N THR A 187 -23.37 -2.02 -7.62
CA THR A 187 -24.08 -3.27 -7.86
C THR A 187 -24.53 -3.90 -6.55
N GLY A 188 -23.63 -4.00 -5.57
CA GLY A 188 -23.93 -4.58 -4.27
C GLY A 188 -25.03 -3.83 -3.50
N LEU A 189 -25.02 -2.49 -3.57
CA LEU A 189 -26.04 -1.65 -2.93
C LEU A 189 -27.43 -1.82 -3.58
N LEU A 190 -27.47 -1.89 -4.92
CA LEU A 190 -28.74 -2.11 -5.65
C LEU A 190 -29.28 -3.52 -5.46
N ASP A 191 -28.40 -4.48 -5.26
CA ASP A 191 -28.73 -5.89 -5.09
C ASP A 191 -29.15 -6.23 -3.65
N TYR A 192 -28.68 -5.46 -2.66
CA TYR A 192 -28.91 -5.69 -1.24
C TYR A 192 -30.40 -5.87 -0.86
N PRO A 193 -31.37 -5.04 -1.36
CA PRO A 193 -32.79 -5.20 -1.02
C PRO A 193 -33.46 -6.45 -1.63
N ASN A 194 -32.82 -7.07 -2.62
CA ASN A 194 -33.40 -8.19 -3.38
C ASN A 194 -33.08 -9.56 -2.77
N HIS A 195 -32.25 -9.61 -1.74
CA HIS A 195 -31.77 -10.84 -1.11
C HIS A 195 -31.92 -10.78 0.41
N LEU A 196 -32.05 -11.95 1.02
CA LEU A 196 -31.85 -12.04 2.47
C LEU A 196 -30.39 -11.72 2.79
N ARG A 197 -30.14 -10.96 3.86
CA ARG A 197 -28.79 -10.46 4.20
C ARG A 197 -27.73 -11.57 4.24
N HIS A 198 -28.03 -12.71 4.85
CA HIS A 198 -27.11 -13.85 4.99
C HIS A 198 -26.82 -14.57 3.66
N GLU A 199 -27.66 -14.43 2.64
CA GLU A 199 -27.41 -14.92 1.28
C GLU A 199 -26.61 -13.92 0.48
N TRP A 200 -26.95 -12.63 0.57
CA TRP A 200 -26.28 -11.54 -0.12
C TRP A 200 -24.79 -11.46 0.22
N LEU A 201 -24.40 -11.75 1.49
CA LEU A 201 -23.00 -11.75 1.95
C LEU A 201 -22.06 -12.67 1.14
N LYS A 202 -22.61 -13.68 0.46
CA LYS A 202 -21.86 -14.67 -0.32
C LYS A 202 -21.71 -14.29 -1.80
N LEU A 203 -22.43 -13.25 -2.24
CA LEU A 203 -22.52 -12.87 -3.65
C LEU A 203 -21.48 -11.80 -4.03
N HIS A 204 -20.95 -11.08 -3.06
CA HIS A 204 -20.10 -9.92 -3.28
C HIS A 204 -18.73 -10.05 -2.60
N PRO A 205 -17.68 -9.34 -3.11
CA PRO A 205 -16.38 -9.28 -2.46
C PRO A 205 -16.45 -8.71 -1.04
N GLY A 206 -15.56 -9.19 -0.16
CA GLY A 206 -15.58 -8.85 1.27
C GLY A 206 -15.56 -7.36 1.56
N GLN A 207 -14.79 -6.56 0.81
CA GLN A 207 -14.79 -5.09 0.95
C GLN A 207 -16.14 -4.48 0.57
N VAL A 208 -16.80 -4.98 -0.48
CA VAL A 208 -18.13 -4.53 -0.89
C VAL A 208 -19.14 -4.86 0.19
N VAL A 209 -19.10 -6.09 0.70
CA VAL A 209 -19.98 -6.56 1.79
C VAL A 209 -19.84 -5.65 3.02
N ALA A 210 -18.64 -5.41 3.51
CA ALA A 210 -18.42 -4.58 4.68
C ALA A 210 -18.90 -3.13 4.46
N THR A 211 -18.60 -2.55 3.31
CA THR A 211 -18.96 -1.15 3.01
C THR A 211 -20.47 -0.98 2.85
N VAL A 212 -21.14 -1.86 2.10
CA VAL A 212 -22.59 -1.78 1.89
C VAL A 212 -23.33 -2.05 3.20
N ALA A 213 -22.88 -3.01 4.02
CA ALA A 213 -23.47 -3.24 5.33
C ALA A 213 -23.41 -2.00 6.24
N GLN A 214 -22.29 -1.27 6.25
CA GLN A 214 -22.17 -0.02 7.00
C GLN A 214 -23.04 1.11 6.43
N MET A 215 -23.10 1.25 5.10
CA MET A 215 -23.94 2.25 4.45
C MET A 215 -25.42 2.01 4.73
N THR A 216 -25.89 0.77 4.63
CA THR A 216 -27.29 0.41 4.90
C THR A 216 -27.64 0.54 6.38
N TRP A 217 -26.72 0.15 7.29
CA TRP A 217 -26.89 0.38 8.71
C TRP A 217 -27.04 1.87 9.04
N ALA A 218 -26.18 2.73 8.51
CA ALA A 218 -26.25 4.17 8.75
C ALA A 218 -27.57 4.75 8.23
N ALA A 219 -27.96 4.43 6.99
CA ALA A 219 -29.19 4.92 6.39
C ALA A 219 -30.44 4.47 7.16
N GLN A 220 -30.52 3.19 7.58
CA GLN A 220 -31.64 2.65 8.34
C GLN A 220 -31.68 3.20 9.76
N THR A 221 -30.54 3.47 10.38
CA THR A 221 -30.46 4.10 11.70
C THR A 221 -30.97 5.55 11.62
N GLU A 222 -30.52 6.34 10.64
CA GLU A 222 -31.00 7.70 10.41
C GLU A 222 -32.51 7.73 10.13
N GLU A 223 -33.00 6.83 9.29
CA GLU A 223 -34.43 6.69 9.01
C GLU A 223 -35.23 6.37 10.25
N SER A 224 -34.73 5.47 11.11
CA SER A 224 -35.38 5.08 12.37
C SER A 224 -35.43 6.23 13.38
N ILE A 225 -34.37 7.05 13.48
CA ILE A 225 -34.32 8.28 14.29
C ILE A 225 -35.40 9.28 13.84
N VAL A 226 -35.55 9.46 12.53
CA VAL A 226 -36.59 10.36 11.99
C VAL A 226 -37.98 9.80 12.21
N LYS A 227 -38.18 8.50 11.98
CA LYS A 227 -39.45 7.82 12.18
C LYS A 227 -39.92 7.81 13.66
N GLU A 228 -38.99 7.80 14.61
CA GLU A 228 -39.28 7.83 16.04
C GLU A 228 -40.10 9.07 16.44
N GLN A 229 -39.98 10.20 15.70
CA GLN A 229 -40.76 11.42 15.93
C GLN A 229 -42.26 11.24 15.65
N THR A 230 -42.60 10.38 14.69
CA THR A 230 -43.98 10.14 14.25
C THR A 230 -44.53 8.78 14.67
N THR A 231 -43.64 7.83 14.87
CA THR A 231 -43.99 6.44 15.21
C THR A 231 -43.12 6.00 16.40
N PRO A 232 -43.61 6.20 17.65
CA PRO A 232 -42.88 5.80 18.85
C PRO A 232 -42.52 4.32 18.82
N GLY A 233 -41.28 3.99 19.14
CA GLY A 233 -40.77 2.62 19.13
C GLY A 233 -40.08 2.21 17.84
N ALA A 234 -39.95 3.09 16.84
CA ALA A 234 -39.24 2.79 15.59
C ALA A 234 -37.75 2.42 15.82
N MET A 235 -37.05 3.13 16.72
CA MET A 235 -35.66 2.81 17.11
C MET A 235 -35.56 1.46 17.82
N ASN A 236 -36.52 1.13 18.70
CA ASN A 236 -36.52 -0.16 19.36
C ASN A 236 -36.77 -1.31 18.36
N ASN A 237 -37.70 -1.13 17.41
CA ASN A 237 -37.93 -2.11 16.36
C ASN A 237 -36.67 -2.33 15.50
N TRP A 238 -35.96 -1.26 15.15
CA TRP A 238 -34.72 -1.36 14.44
C TRP A 238 -33.62 -2.09 15.25
N LEU A 239 -33.53 -1.85 16.55
CA LEU A 239 -32.61 -2.57 17.44
C LEU A 239 -32.91 -4.08 17.46
N GLU A 240 -34.18 -4.47 17.57
CA GLU A 240 -34.57 -5.89 17.57
C GLU A 240 -34.30 -6.55 16.22
N GLU A 241 -34.57 -5.89 15.09
CA GLU A 241 -34.23 -6.37 13.76
C GLU A 241 -32.71 -6.56 13.61
N TYR A 242 -31.94 -5.61 14.12
CA TYR A 242 -30.48 -5.72 14.06
C TYR A 242 -29.90 -6.85 14.92
N LYS A 243 -30.53 -7.15 16.06
CA LYS A 243 -30.23 -8.34 16.87
C LYS A 243 -30.49 -9.63 16.11
N GLU A 244 -31.57 -9.70 15.35
CA GLU A 244 -31.85 -10.86 14.50
C GLU A 244 -30.79 -11.05 13.41
N TYR A 245 -30.29 -9.98 12.81
CA TYR A 245 -29.15 -10.06 11.88
C TYR A 245 -27.91 -10.69 12.52
N LEU A 246 -27.58 -10.31 13.75
CA LEU A 246 -26.46 -10.93 14.49
C LEU A 246 -26.69 -12.42 14.76
N VAL A 247 -27.89 -12.83 15.14
CA VAL A 247 -28.24 -14.24 15.34
C VAL A 247 -28.09 -15.04 14.04
N GLN A 248 -28.52 -14.48 12.91
CA GLN A 248 -28.33 -15.10 11.59
C GLN A 248 -26.85 -15.26 11.24
N LEU A 249 -25.99 -14.25 11.52
CA LEU A 249 -24.55 -14.34 11.29
C LEU A 249 -23.88 -15.39 12.17
N VAL A 250 -24.26 -15.50 13.44
CA VAL A 250 -23.75 -16.54 14.35
C VAL A 250 -24.14 -17.93 13.85
N THR A 251 -25.37 -18.10 13.39
CA THR A 251 -25.84 -19.35 12.79
C THR A 251 -25.04 -19.69 11.53
N LEU A 252 -24.77 -18.69 10.71
CA LEU A 252 -24.01 -18.85 9.48
C LEU A 252 -22.53 -19.24 9.75
N ILE A 253 -21.88 -18.67 10.78
CA ILE A 253 -20.50 -19.04 11.17
C ILE A 253 -20.42 -20.53 11.56
N ASN A 254 -21.45 -21.06 12.19
CA ASN A 254 -21.50 -22.47 12.61
C ASN A 254 -21.82 -23.44 11.45
N SER A 255 -22.14 -22.93 10.27
CA SER A 255 -22.34 -23.73 9.06
C SER A 255 -21.02 -24.03 8.34
N PRO A 256 -20.99 -25.01 7.41
CA PRO A 256 -19.83 -25.27 6.58
C PRO A 256 -19.59 -24.11 5.61
N LEU A 257 -18.59 -23.28 5.89
CA LEU A 257 -18.18 -22.13 5.09
C LEU A 257 -16.79 -22.32 4.51
N LYS A 258 -16.54 -21.74 3.33
CA LYS A 258 -15.20 -21.58 2.80
C LYS A 258 -14.38 -20.64 3.70
N SER A 259 -13.06 -20.80 3.69
CA SER A 259 -12.16 -19.99 4.54
C SER A 259 -12.32 -18.48 4.34
N LEU A 260 -12.52 -18.03 3.10
CA LEU A 260 -12.74 -16.62 2.78
C LEU A 260 -14.09 -16.12 3.32
N GLU A 261 -15.16 -16.85 3.04
CA GLU A 261 -16.52 -16.52 3.53
C GLU A 261 -16.53 -16.37 5.06
N ARG A 262 -15.87 -17.31 5.76
CA ARG A 262 -15.75 -17.26 7.22
C ARG A 262 -15.05 -15.99 7.70
N LYS A 263 -13.96 -15.58 7.03
CA LYS A 263 -13.23 -14.34 7.38
C LYS A 263 -14.09 -13.09 7.21
N VAL A 264 -14.81 -13.00 6.09
CA VAL A 264 -15.71 -11.87 5.80
C VAL A 264 -16.80 -11.79 6.88
N ILE A 265 -17.42 -12.93 7.23
CA ILE A 265 -18.48 -12.97 8.23
C ILE A 265 -17.97 -12.63 9.62
N ILE A 266 -16.77 -13.10 10.02
CA ILE A 266 -16.17 -12.76 11.32
C ILE A 266 -15.90 -11.25 11.40
N ALA A 267 -15.33 -10.65 10.35
CA ALA A 267 -15.12 -9.22 10.30
C ALA A 267 -16.44 -8.44 10.42
N LEU A 268 -17.48 -8.90 9.72
CA LEU A 268 -18.80 -8.28 9.76
C LEU A 268 -19.45 -8.39 11.14
N VAL A 269 -19.35 -9.55 11.81
CA VAL A 269 -19.86 -9.71 13.18
C VAL A 269 -19.23 -8.70 14.13
N THR A 270 -17.94 -8.47 14.02
CA THR A 270 -17.24 -7.48 14.87
C THR A 270 -17.79 -6.07 14.67
N THR A 271 -17.98 -5.65 13.42
CA THR A 271 -18.56 -4.34 13.11
C THR A 271 -20.03 -4.25 13.49
N ASP A 272 -20.81 -5.31 13.28
CA ASP A 272 -22.23 -5.34 13.58
C ASP A 272 -22.52 -5.35 15.09
N VAL A 273 -21.68 -5.99 15.90
CA VAL A 273 -21.81 -5.91 17.38
C VAL A 273 -21.65 -4.46 17.83
N HIS A 274 -20.62 -3.77 17.31
CA HIS A 274 -20.42 -2.35 17.62
C HIS A 274 -21.58 -1.48 17.10
N ALA A 275 -22.05 -1.72 15.89
CA ALA A 275 -23.20 -1.04 15.29
C ALA A 275 -24.49 -1.22 16.14
N LYS A 276 -24.76 -2.45 16.62
CA LYS A 276 -25.85 -2.74 17.52
C LYS A 276 -25.72 -1.97 18.85
N ASP A 277 -24.51 -1.88 19.41
CA ASP A 277 -24.29 -1.15 20.65
C ASP A 277 -24.56 0.35 20.47
N ILE A 278 -24.20 0.94 19.32
CA ILE A 278 -24.54 2.33 18.99
C ILE A 278 -26.07 2.51 18.91
N ILE A 279 -26.79 1.64 18.22
CA ILE A 279 -28.27 1.73 18.15
C ILE A 279 -28.88 1.66 19.55
N ASP A 280 -28.38 0.77 20.42
CA ASP A 280 -28.86 0.62 21.79
C ASP A 280 -28.63 1.88 22.62
N ILE A 281 -27.48 2.54 22.48
CA ILE A 281 -27.19 3.82 23.14
C ILE A 281 -28.11 4.92 22.62
N LEU A 282 -28.26 5.06 21.30
CA LEU A 282 -29.14 6.07 20.70
C LEU A 282 -30.60 5.89 21.16
N ASN A 283 -31.05 4.65 21.28
CA ASN A 283 -32.40 4.32 21.76
C ASN A 283 -32.56 4.67 23.25
N LYS A 284 -31.60 4.35 24.11
CA LYS A 284 -31.60 4.65 25.55
C LYS A 284 -31.57 6.15 25.82
N ASP A 285 -30.76 6.87 25.09
CA ASP A 285 -30.56 8.32 25.22
C ASP A 285 -31.72 9.12 24.57
N LYS A 286 -32.68 8.43 23.98
CA LYS A 286 -33.86 9.01 23.32
C LYS A 286 -33.50 10.06 22.29
N ILE A 287 -32.53 9.73 21.44
CA ILE A 287 -32.12 10.59 20.34
C ILE A 287 -33.20 10.57 19.26
N HIS A 288 -33.97 11.65 19.18
CA HIS A 288 -35.09 11.80 18.27
C HIS A 288 -34.85 13.01 17.35
N GLY A 289 -34.45 12.75 16.11
CA GLY A 289 -34.26 13.75 15.07
C GLY A 289 -32.84 14.31 14.94
N GLU A 290 -32.62 15.06 13.88
CA GLU A 290 -31.33 15.52 13.41
C GLU A 290 -30.56 16.37 14.44
N LYS A 291 -31.25 17.29 15.12
CA LYS A 291 -30.63 18.17 16.14
C LYS A 291 -30.09 17.38 17.34
N SER A 292 -30.79 16.33 17.77
CA SER A 292 -30.36 15.48 18.88
C SER A 292 -29.17 14.64 18.47
N LEU A 293 -29.12 14.14 17.22
CA LEU A 293 -28.01 13.39 16.68
C LEU A 293 -26.74 14.26 16.58
N ILE A 294 -26.85 15.48 16.09
CA ILE A 294 -25.72 16.43 16.02
C ILE A 294 -25.15 16.69 17.43
N ASN A 295 -25.99 16.95 18.40
CA ASN A 295 -25.55 17.15 19.78
C ASN A 295 -24.83 15.91 20.36
N PHE A 296 -25.36 14.71 20.08
CA PHE A 296 -24.73 13.46 20.50
C PHE A 296 -23.33 13.25 19.88
N CYS A 297 -23.15 13.60 18.62
CA CYS A 297 -21.85 13.46 17.93
C CYS A 297 -20.81 14.53 18.33
N THR A 298 -21.24 15.61 19.00
CA THR A 298 -20.37 16.72 19.42
C THR A 298 -19.99 16.67 20.90
N THR A 299 -20.55 15.79 21.68
CA THR A 299 -20.19 15.49 23.08
C THR A 299 -19.27 14.29 23.17
#